data_f33bf4e8c15f89b70f50603ff5c6e440
#
_entry.id   f33bf4e8c15f89b70f50603ff5c6e440
#
_cell.length_a   1.000
_cell.length_b   1.000
_cell.length_c   1.000
_cell.angle_alpha   90.00
_cell.angle_beta   90.00
_cell.angle_gamma   90.00
#
_symmetry.space_group_name_H-M   'P 1'
#
loop_
_entity.id
_entity.type
_entity.pdbx_description
1 polymer ?
#
loop_
_entity_poly.entity_id
_entity_poly.type
_entity_poly.pdbx_seq_one_letter_code
_entity_poly.pdbx_strand_id
1 'polypeptide(L)'
;EIVLVCGRYEGVDERVKWFVDEELSVGDYTLSGGELPAMVVIDAVARLIPGVLGNAQSPEEDSFSNGLLEYPQYTRPEEFRGMRVPEVLISGDHEKIRRWRSETSIELTRARRPDLLTKAERRAEPTKISHPRLYIALLHHPVYDKNGEIVTTAVTNMDIHDIARAAKTYGLKAFYVVTPVKALQKLSLKIIDHWETGYGAEYNETRKEALALARVTDTLDDTIIDIERECGEKPRLIVTSARKGERRSSFTELKNVLRVGASPFLVLLGTGWGLTDEVLARSDYILEPIEGGTGYNHLSVRSAAAIILDRLLGTN
;
A
#
# COMPACT_ATOMS: atom_id res chain seq x y z
N GLU A 1 16.56 -23.76 -22.07
CA GLU A 1 17.35 -23.20 -23.17
C GLU A 1 16.86 -21.77 -23.44
N ILE A 2 17.81 -20.80 -23.57
CA ILE A 2 17.51 -19.40 -23.90
C ILE A 2 18.19 -19.09 -25.21
N VAL A 3 17.50 -18.47 -26.15
CA VAL A 3 18.02 -17.98 -27.41
C VAL A 3 17.95 -16.46 -27.44
N LEU A 4 19.08 -15.78 -27.63
CA LEU A 4 19.16 -14.33 -27.74
C LEU A 4 19.32 -13.94 -29.21
N VAL A 5 18.37 -13.19 -29.75
CA VAL A 5 18.39 -12.66 -31.13
C VAL A 5 19.00 -11.25 -31.07
N CYS A 6 20.15 -11.08 -31.74
CA CYS A 6 20.91 -9.84 -31.76
C CYS A 6 20.81 -9.16 -33.12
N GLY A 7 20.17 -8.00 -33.19
CA GLY A 7 20.14 -7.19 -34.42
C GLY A 7 21.37 -6.32 -34.58
N ARG A 8 21.66 -5.90 -35.83
CA ARG A 8 22.68 -4.91 -36.17
C ARG A 8 22.14 -3.80 -37.07
N TYR A 9 22.85 -2.71 -37.15
CA TYR A 9 22.54 -1.53 -37.96
C TYR A 9 21.19 -0.91 -37.62
N GLU A 10 20.21 -0.99 -38.52
CA GLU A 10 18.85 -0.44 -38.39
C GLU A 10 17.93 -1.28 -37.47
N GLY A 11 18.43 -2.37 -36.89
CA GLY A 11 17.65 -3.28 -36.02
C GLY A 11 17.25 -4.58 -36.71
N VAL A 12 16.16 -5.19 -36.26
CA VAL A 12 15.57 -6.40 -36.83
C VAL A 12 14.22 -6.08 -37.46
N ASP A 13 13.80 -6.88 -38.42
CA ASP A 13 12.46 -6.77 -39.03
C ASP A 13 11.39 -6.86 -37.92
N GLU A 14 10.44 -5.92 -37.88
CA GLU A 14 9.41 -5.83 -36.88
C GLU A 14 8.59 -7.13 -36.72
N ARG A 15 8.46 -7.90 -37.79
CA ARG A 15 7.76 -9.20 -37.78
C ARG A 15 8.46 -10.26 -36.94
N VAL A 16 9.74 -10.10 -36.60
CA VAL A 16 10.46 -11.01 -35.68
C VAL A 16 9.81 -11.03 -34.30
N LYS A 17 9.16 -9.95 -33.88
CA LYS A 17 8.40 -9.89 -32.61
C LYS A 17 7.32 -10.95 -32.46
N TRP A 18 6.81 -11.49 -33.58
CA TRP A 18 5.83 -12.58 -33.57
C TRP A 18 6.43 -13.96 -33.26
N PHE A 19 7.77 -14.07 -33.24
CA PHE A 19 8.50 -15.32 -33.08
C PHE A 19 9.39 -15.33 -31.85
N VAL A 20 9.44 -14.24 -31.08
CA VAL A 20 10.18 -14.14 -29.82
C VAL A 20 9.22 -13.99 -28.63
N ASP A 21 9.62 -14.52 -27.49
CA ASP A 21 8.80 -14.48 -26.28
C ASP A 21 8.87 -13.12 -25.60
N GLU A 22 10.00 -12.42 -25.72
CA GLU A 22 10.23 -11.15 -25.03
C GLU A 22 11.24 -10.27 -25.78
N GLU A 23 11.05 -8.95 -25.71
CA GLU A 23 11.99 -7.93 -26.18
C GLU A 23 12.59 -7.22 -24.97
N LEU A 24 13.95 -7.27 -24.82
CA LEU A 24 14.64 -6.72 -23.68
C LEU A 24 15.46 -5.48 -24.05
N SER A 25 15.30 -4.40 -23.29
CA SER A 25 16.16 -3.23 -23.33
C SER A 25 17.09 -3.25 -22.12
N VAL A 26 18.38 -2.95 -22.33
CA VAL A 26 19.37 -2.82 -21.25
C VAL A 26 19.60 -1.37 -20.80
N GLY A 27 18.92 -0.40 -21.43
CA GLY A 27 18.97 1.01 -21.03
C GLY A 27 18.57 1.98 -22.17
N ASP A 28 18.40 3.26 -21.81
CA ASP A 28 17.97 4.34 -22.71
C ASP A 28 19.15 4.94 -23.48
N TYR A 29 19.83 4.12 -24.26
CA TYR A 29 20.94 4.52 -25.14
C TYR A 29 21.05 3.61 -26.34
N THR A 30 21.63 4.13 -27.43
CA THR A 30 21.78 3.38 -28.69
C THR A 30 23.14 2.69 -28.75
N LEU A 31 23.14 1.43 -29.12
CA LEU A 31 24.33 0.62 -29.40
C LEU A 31 24.38 0.22 -30.87
N SER A 32 25.56 -0.11 -31.38
CA SER A 32 25.75 -0.52 -32.77
C SER A 32 25.24 -1.92 -33.11
N GLY A 33 24.85 -2.71 -32.11
CA GLY A 33 24.33 -4.05 -32.27
C GLY A 33 23.85 -4.67 -30.96
N GLY A 34 23.14 -5.78 -31.03
CA GLY A 34 22.55 -6.49 -29.88
C GLY A 34 23.53 -7.39 -29.11
N GLU A 35 24.79 -7.56 -29.58
CA GLU A 35 25.73 -8.48 -28.96
C GLU A 35 26.17 -8.03 -27.56
N LEU A 36 26.42 -6.72 -27.37
CA LEU A 36 26.78 -6.19 -26.05
C LEU A 36 25.61 -6.33 -25.05
N PRO A 37 24.38 -5.95 -25.39
CA PRO A 37 23.22 -6.29 -24.56
C PRO A 37 23.09 -7.76 -24.22
N ALA A 38 23.29 -8.65 -25.19
CA ALA A 38 23.26 -10.09 -24.96
C ALA A 38 24.33 -10.54 -23.94
N MET A 39 25.55 -10.01 -24.05
CA MET A 39 26.61 -10.30 -23.07
C MET A 39 26.25 -9.80 -21.67
N VAL A 40 25.63 -8.62 -21.54
CA VAL A 40 25.14 -8.10 -20.24
C VAL A 40 24.09 -9.03 -19.66
N VAL A 41 23.13 -9.48 -20.47
CA VAL A 41 22.08 -10.41 -20.01
C VAL A 41 22.68 -11.75 -19.61
N ILE A 42 23.60 -12.30 -20.40
CA ILE A 42 24.26 -13.58 -20.08
C ILE A 42 25.04 -13.48 -18.77
N ASP A 43 25.86 -12.44 -18.58
CA ASP A 43 26.64 -12.26 -17.36
C ASP A 43 25.72 -12.09 -16.13
N ALA A 44 24.71 -11.22 -16.23
CA ALA A 44 23.76 -10.97 -15.15
C ALA A 44 22.97 -12.22 -14.74
N VAL A 45 22.57 -13.05 -15.70
CA VAL A 45 21.78 -14.28 -15.44
C VAL A 45 22.68 -15.43 -14.99
N ALA A 46 23.84 -15.62 -15.65
CA ALA A 46 24.73 -16.74 -15.37
C ALA A 46 25.24 -16.75 -13.93
N ARG A 47 25.51 -15.57 -13.35
CA ARG A 47 25.97 -15.46 -11.96
C ARG A 47 24.92 -15.86 -10.92
N LEU A 48 23.63 -15.94 -11.29
CA LEU A 48 22.54 -16.41 -10.44
C LEU A 48 22.39 -17.94 -10.47
N ILE A 49 23.09 -18.62 -11.37
CA ILE A 49 23.02 -20.08 -11.48
C ILE A 49 23.96 -20.70 -10.42
N PRO A 50 23.45 -21.63 -9.58
CA PRO A 50 24.28 -22.30 -8.58
C PRO A 50 25.54 -22.93 -9.17
N GLY A 51 26.69 -22.66 -8.57
CA GLY A 51 27.99 -23.23 -8.98
C GLY A 51 28.71 -22.45 -10.08
N VAL A 52 28.16 -21.39 -10.63
CA VAL A 52 28.87 -20.51 -11.59
C VAL A 52 29.85 -19.61 -10.86
N LEU A 53 29.47 -19.07 -9.71
CA LEU A 53 30.39 -18.29 -8.86
C LEU A 53 30.99 -19.20 -7.78
N GLY A 54 32.28 -18.96 -7.48
CA GLY A 54 33.01 -19.76 -6.49
C GLY A 54 32.53 -19.60 -5.05
N ASN A 55 31.81 -18.53 -4.73
CA ASN A 55 31.19 -18.31 -3.43
C ASN A 55 29.66 -18.17 -3.62
N ALA A 56 28.93 -19.14 -3.06
CA ALA A 56 27.46 -19.20 -3.16
C ALA A 56 26.75 -18.03 -2.46
N GLN A 57 27.40 -17.32 -1.51
CA GLN A 57 26.82 -16.20 -0.79
C GLN A 57 27.03 -14.84 -1.51
N SER A 58 27.96 -14.76 -2.45
CA SER A 58 28.25 -13.49 -3.18
C SER A 58 27.00 -12.91 -3.86
N PRO A 59 26.16 -13.70 -4.56
CA PRO A 59 24.98 -13.16 -5.22
C PRO A 59 23.92 -12.59 -4.26
N GLU A 60 23.89 -13.05 -3.01
CA GLU A 60 22.91 -12.60 -2.01
C GLU A 60 23.21 -11.20 -1.48
N GLU A 61 24.51 -10.82 -1.44
CA GLU A 61 24.99 -9.51 -0.98
C GLU A 61 25.12 -8.48 -2.12
N ASP A 62 25.04 -8.90 -3.38
CA ASP A 62 25.13 -8.01 -4.55
C ASP A 62 23.98 -6.99 -4.60
N SER A 63 24.25 -5.84 -5.22
CA SER A 63 23.22 -4.84 -5.51
C SER A 63 22.01 -5.48 -6.20
N PHE A 64 20.81 -5.06 -5.80
CA PHE A 64 19.50 -5.52 -6.30
C PHE A 64 19.03 -6.90 -5.83
N SER A 65 19.88 -7.76 -5.29
CA SER A 65 19.48 -9.10 -4.84
C SER A 65 18.47 -9.05 -3.69
N ASN A 66 18.71 -8.17 -2.72
CA ASN A 66 17.82 -7.89 -1.60
C ASN A 66 17.00 -6.59 -1.78
N GLY A 67 17.04 -5.98 -2.98
CA GLY A 67 16.37 -4.72 -3.29
C GLY A 67 17.11 -3.46 -2.87
N LEU A 68 18.34 -3.58 -2.38
CA LEU A 68 19.20 -2.46 -2.01
C LEU A 68 20.43 -2.39 -2.92
N LEU A 69 21.14 -1.26 -2.89
CA LEU A 69 22.50 -1.19 -3.41
C LEU A 69 23.44 -1.81 -2.39
N GLU A 70 24.48 -2.49 -2.89
CA GLU A 70 25.56 -3.02 -2.07
C GLU A 70 26.27 -1.91 -1.31
N TYR A 71 26.74 -2.21 -0.11
CA TYR A 71 27.60 -1.32 0.69
C TYR A 71 28.96 -1.10 0.04
N PRO A 72 29.66 0.02 0.34
CA PRO A 72 30.98 0.31 -0.24
C PRO A 72 32.02 -0.75 0.15
N GLN A 73 32.73 -1.24 -0.83
CA GLN A 73 33.86 -2.15 -0.64
C GLN A 73 35.17 -1.38 -0.45
N TYR A 74 36.02 -1.89 0.46
CA TYR A 74 37.33 -1.35 0.73
C TYR A 74 38.41 -2.42 0.52
N THR A 75 39.58 -2.00 0.01
CA THR A 75 40.71 -2.87 -0.21
C THR A 75 41.97 -2.30 0.47
N ARG A 76 43.03 -3.05 0.50
CA ARG A 76 44.34 -2.60 1.01
C ARG A 76 44.96 -1.55 0.08
N PRO A 77 45.74 -0.61 0.63
CA PRO A 77 46.12 -0.42 2.04
C PRO A 77 45.00 0.18 2.90
N GLU A 78 45.13 0.08 4.24
CA GLU A 78 44.19 0.65 5.21
C GLU A 78 44.04 2.17 5.08
N GLU A 79 45.11 2.86 4.68
CA GLU A 79 45.11 4.28 4.37
C GLU A 79 45.69 4.54 2.99
N PHE A 80 44.95 5.29 2.18
CA PHE A 80 45.37 5.73 0.87
C PHE A 80 45.16 7.24 0.68
N ARG A 81 46.19 8.01 0.53
CA ARG A 81 46.17 9.48 0.35
C ARG A 81 45.36 10.21 1.42
N GLY A 82 45.53 9.82 2.67
CA GLY A 82 44.80 10.40 3.82
C GLY A 82 43.37 9.89 4.03
N MET A 83 42.87 9.04 3.14
CA MET A 83 41.56 8.40 3.27
C MET A 83 41.71 7.04 3.94
N ARG A 84 41.03 6.83 5.06
CA ARG A 84 41.09 5.58 5.84
C ARG A 84 39.91 4.68 5.60
N VAL A 85 40.16 3.39 5.66
CA VAL A 85 39.07 2.38 5.79
C VAL A 85 38.33 2.64 7.11
N PRO A 86 37.01 2.60 7.15
CA PRO A 86 36.23 2.73 8.40
C PRO A 86 36.72 1.74 9.47
N GLU A 87 37.00 2.23 10.69
CA GLU A 87 37.55 1.42 11.80
C GLU A 87 36.69 0.18 12.12
N VAL A 88 35.37 0.28 11.97
CA VAL A 88 34.46 -0.84 12.18
C VAL A 88 34.78 -2.04 11.28
N LEU A 89 35.26 -1.82 10.03
CA LEU A 89 35.53 -2.89 9.08
C LEU A 89 36.83 -3.65 9.40
N ILE A 90 37.72 -3.04 10.17
CA ILE A 90 38.99 -3.64 10.60
C ILE A 90 38.98 -4.09 12.06
N SER A 91 37.83 -3.89 12.77
CA SER A 91 37.68 -4.21 14.19
C SER A 91 37.65 -5.71 14.50
N GLY A 92 37.37 -6.57 13.51
CA GLY A 92 37.12 -8.00 13.72
C GLY A 92 35.77 -8.34 14.36
N ASP A 93 34.97 -7.35 14.71
CA ASP A 93 33.64 -7.53 15.29
C ASP A 93 32.59 -7.75 14.17
N HIS A 94 32.30 -9.01 13.88
CA HIS A 94 31.41 -9.40 12.78
C HIS A 94 29.98 -8.86 12.93
N GLU A 95 29.50 -8.61 14.14
CA GLU A 95 28.17 -8.07 14.37
C GLU A 95 28.11 -6.58 14.03
N LYS A 96 29.11 -5.82 14.49
CA LYS A 96 29.23 -4.40 14.14
C LYS A 96 29.47 -4.19 12.65
N ILE A 97 30.29 -5.05 12.02
CA ILE A 97 30.53 -5.03 10.57
C ILE A 97 29.21 -5.25 9.81
N ARG A 98 28.42 -6.27 10.18
CA ARG A 98 27.11 -6.54 9.53
C ARG A 98 26.15 -5.38 9.69
N ARG A 99 26.06 -4.79 10.88
CA ARG A 99 25.21 -3.61 11.12
C ARG A 99 25.65 -2.44 10.24
N TRP A 100 26.93 -2.09 10.25
CA TRP A 100 27.48 -1.01 9.43
C TRP A 100 27.21 -1.22 7.92
N ARG A 101 27.40 -2.42 7.41
CA ARG A 101 27.10 -2.78 6.01
C ARG A 101 25.63 -2.54 5.69
N SER A 102 24.74 -2.99 6.54
CA SER A 102 23.28 -2.81 6.36
C SER A 102 22.87 -1.34 6.39
N GLU A 103 23.34 -0.59 7.37
CA GLU A 103 23.04 0.85 7.50
C GLU A 103 23.57 1.63 6.30
N THR A 104 24.81 1.40 5.91
CA THR A 104 25.44 2.08 4.77
C THR A 104 24.80 1.71 3.44
N SER A 105 24.38 0.46 3.25
CA SER A 105 23.60 0.01 2.09
C SER A 105 22.29 0.78 1.97
N ILE A 106 21.54 0.92 3.06
CA ILE A 106 20.28 1.69 3.10
C ILE A 106 20.54 3.17 2.77
N GLU A 107 21.55 3.79 3.39
CA GLU A 107 21.89 5.19 3.13
C GLU A 107 22.30 5.43 1.68
N LEU A 108 23.14 4.55 1.13
CA LEU A 108 23.56 4.62 -0.26
C LEU A 108 22.39 4.45 -1.23
N THR A 109 21.50 3.51 -0.92
CA THR A 109 20.29 3.28 -1.73
C THR A 109 19.35 4.49 -1.67
N ARG A 110 19.17 5.07 -0.49
CA ARG A 110 18.36 6.29 -0.32
C ARG A 110 18.91 7.46 -1.12
N ALA A 111 20.24 7.61 -1.16
CA ALA A 111 20.88 8.71 -1.87
C ALA A 111 20.90 8.52 -3.40
N ARG A 112 21.10 7.29 -3.90
CA ARG A 112 21.33 7.03 -5.33
C ARG A 112 20.16 6.38 -6.06
N ARG A 113 19.40 5.55 -5.38
CA ARG A 113 18.30 4.77 -5.94
C ARG A 113 17.10 4.70 -4.95
N PRO A 114 16.51 5.85 -4.60
CA PRO A 114 15.36 5.89 -3.66
C PRO A 114 14.18 5.05 -4.15
N ASP A 115 14.07 4.82 -5.46
CA ASP A 115 13.08 3.93 -6.07
C ASP A 115 13.20 2.46 -5.63
N LEU A 116 14.41 2.02 -5.26
CA LEU A 116 14.63 0.66 -4.78
C LEU A 116 14.19 0.46 -3.34
N LEU A 117 14.22 1.47 -2.49
CA LEU A 117 13.77 1.38 -1.10
C LEU A 117 12.29 0.97 -1.05
N THR A 118 11.46 1.55 -1.91
CA THR A 118 10.04 1.16 -2.00
C THR A 118 9.84 -0.26 -2.51
N LYS A 119 10.77 -0.78 -3.32
CA LYS A 119 10.78 -2.18 -3.80
C LYS A 119 11.36 -3.14 -2.75
N ALA A 120 12.38 -2.73 -2.01
CA ALA A 120 12.99 -3.51 -0.93
C ALA A 120 12.02 -3.66 0.25
N GLU A 121 11.32 -2.61 0.61
CA GLU A 121 10.24 -2.64 1.59
C GLU A 121 9.10 -3.60 1.18
N ARG A 122 8.88 -3.80 -0.13
CA ARG A 122 7.92 -4.78 -0.68
C ARG A 122 8.45 -6.21 -0.70
N ARG A 123 9.78 -6.44 -0.74
CA ARG A 123 10.42 -7.78 -0.82
C ARG A 123 10.91 -8.30 0.53
N ALA A 124 11.17 -7.43 1.50
CA ALA A 124 11.27 -7.89 2.87
C ALA A 124 9.97 -8.62 3.15
N GLU A 125 10.06 -9.95 3.37
CA GLU A 125 8.91 -10.70 3.88
C GLU A 125 8.25 -9.87 4.97
N PRO A 126 6.94 -9.84 5.07
CA PRO A 126 6.28 -9.04 6.06
C PRO A 126 6.77 -9.51 7.44
N THR A 127 7.87 -8.91 7.94
CA THR A 127 7.92 -8.61 9.34
C THR A 127 6.61 -7.95 9.58
N LYS A 128 5.60 -8.73 10.04
CA LYS A 128 4.22 -8.31 10.27
C LYS A 128 4.10 -6.83 9.96
N ILE A 129 3.70 -6.48 8.72
CA ILE A 129 3.26 -5.13 8.46
C ILE A 129 2.25 -4.94 9.58
N SER A 130 2.57 -4.14 10.56
CA SER A 130 1.55 -3.72 11.48
C SER A 130 0.64 -2.98 10.53
N HIS A 131 -0.41 -3.68 10.06
CA HIS A 131 -1.43 -3.06 9.23
C HIS A 131 -1.75 -1.76 9.93
N PRO A 132 -1.67 -0.61 9.23
CA PRO A 132 -1.95 0.65 9.89
C PRO A 132 -3.20 0.44 10.70
N ARG A 133 -3.23 0.92 11.95
CA ARG A 133 -4.44 0.82 12.77
C ARG A 133 -5.54 1.62 12.08
N LEU A 134 -6.06 1.05 10.98
CA LEU A 134 -7.00 1.69 10.08
C LEU A 134 -8.40 1.15 10.32
N TYR A 135 -9.30 2.07 10.45
CA TYR A 135 -10.73 1.88 10.63
C TYR A 135 -11.47 2.59 9.51
N ILE A 136 -12.69 2.15 9.22
CA ILE A 136 -13.57 2.80 8.26
C ILE A 136 -14.95 2.99 8.88
N ALA A 137 -15.59 4.13 8.64
CA ALA A 137 -16.94 4.41 9.10
C ALA A 137 -17.83 4.88 7.94
N LEU A 138 -19.01 4.32 7.85
CA LEU A 138 -20.07 4.77 6.98
C LEU A 138 -21.07 5.60 7.79
N LEU A 139 -21.07 6.92 7.54
CA LEU A 139 -21.94 7.85 8.21
C LEU A 139 -23.28 7.96 7.46
N HIS A 140 -24.34 7.63 8.18
CA HIS A 140 -25.72 7.88 7.74
C HIS A 140 -26.26 9.19 8.29
N HIS A 141 -25.56 9.79 9.27
CA HIS A 141 -25.82 11.10 9.86
C HIS A 141 -24.52 11.64 10.48
N PRO A 142 -24.20 12.95 10.40
CA PRO A 142 -24.91 13.96 9.57
C PRO A 142 -24.41 13.92 8.11
N VAL A 143 -25.36 13.91 7.17
CA VAL A 143 -25.06 13.97 5.74
C VAL A 143 -26.03 14.94 5.06
N TYR A 144 -25.65 15.47 3.89
CA TYR A 144 -26.54 16.33 3.11
C TYR A 144 -27.53 15.53 2.25
N ASP A 145 -28.70 16.11 2.04
CA ASP A 145 -29.62 15.74 0.98
C ASP A 145 -29.37 16.57 -0.29
N LYS A 146 -30.20 16.38 -1.32
CA LYS A 146 -30.13 17.13 -2.59
C LYS A 146 -30.34 18.64 -2.46
N ASN A 147 -30.98 19.09 -1.38
CA ASN A 147 -31.29 20.50 -1.12
C ASN A 147 -30.23 21.15 -0.19
N GLY A 148 -29.23 20.38 0.29
CA GLY A 148 -28.24 20.84 1.26
C GLY A 148 -28.73 20.78 2.71
N GLU A 149 -29.84 20.14 2.99
CA GLU A 149 -30.35 19.92 4.34
C GLU A 149 -29.65 18.74 5.00
N ILE A 150 -29.42 18.85 6.33
CA ILE A 150 -28.82 17.76 7.11
C ILE A 150 -29.86 16.71 7.40
N VAL A 151 -29.61 15.50 6.93
CA VAL A 151 -30.53 14.38 7.05
C VAL A 151 -29.86 13.12 7.59
N THR A 152 -30.68 12.12 7.93
CA THR A 152 -30.25 10.74 8.17
C THR A 152 -30.70 9.87 7.01
N THR A 153 -29.78 9.16 6.39
CA THR A 153 -30.08 8.23 5.29
C THR A 153 -30.37 6.81 5.78
N ALA A 154 -31.00 6.02 4.93
CA ALA A 154 -31.26 4.61 5.20
C ALA A 154 -29.98 3.76 5.15
N VAL A 155 -29.89 2.77 6.03
CA VAL A 155 -28.85 1.73 5.97
C VAL A 155 -29.28 0.66 4.98
N THR A 156 -28.40 0.23 4.11
CA THR A 156 -28.68 -0.88 3.20
C THR A 156 -27.87 -2.13 3.55
N ASN A 157 -28.47 -3.30 3.35
CA ASN A 157 -27.81 -4.57 3.57
C ASN A 157 -26.53 -4.71 2.71
N MET A 158 -26.60 -4.25 1.45
CA MET A 158 -25.47 -4.34 0.53
C MET A 158 -24.27 -3.51 0.99
N ASP A 159 -24.49 -2.31 1.55
CA ASP A 159 -23.41 -1.46 2.02
C ASP A 159 -22.67 -2.12 3.19
N ILE A 160 -23.42 -2.72 4.14
CA ILE A 160 -22.83 -3.43 5.28
C ILE A 160 -21.96 -4.60 4.78
N HIS A 161 -22.48 -5.42 3.88
CA HIS A 161 -21.77 -6.59 3.37
C HIS A 161 -20.51 -6.23 2.56
N ASP A 162 -20.66 -5.32 1.60
CA ASP A 162 -19.59 -5.04 0.66
C ASP A 162 -18.44 -4.25 1.32
N ILE A 163 -18.77 -3.30 2.21
CA ILE A 163 -17.75 -2.54 2.95
C ILE A 163 -17.05 -3.44 3.98
N ALA A 164 -17.79 -4.31 4.71
CA ALA A 164 -17.18 -5.24 5.65
C ALA A 164 -16.20 -6.20 4.94
N ARG A 165 -16.57 -6.72 3.76
CA ARG A 165 -15.70 -7.58 2.95
C ARG A 165 -14.47 -6.84 2.43
N ALA A 166 -14.62 -5.60 1.96
CA ALA A 166 -13.50 -4.76 1.57
C ALA A 166 -12.58 -4.48 2.78
N ALA A 167 -13.15 -4.12 3.94
CA ALA A 167 -12.41 -3.92 5.17
C ALA A 167 -11.61 -5.16 5.59
N LYS A 168 -12.20 -6.35 5.52
CA LYS A 168 -11.50 -7.63 5.81
C LYS A 168 -10.38 -7.89 4.81
N THR A 169 -10.63 -7.69 3.51
CA THR A 169 -9.65 -7.91 2.44
C THR A 169 -8.40 -7.07 2.63
N TYR A 170 -8.56 -5.81 3.05
CA TYR A 170 -7.44 -4.89 3.27
C TYR A 170 -6.94 -4.84 4.72
N GLY A 171 -7.40 -5.75 5.58
CA GLY A 171 -6.88 -5.92 6.95
C GLY A 171 -7.21 -4.78 7.92
N LEU A 172 -8.35 -4.09 7.73
CA LEU A 172 -8.83 -3.07 8.66
C LEU A 172 -9.17 -3.67 10.01
N LYS A 173 -9.12 -2.85 11.07
CA LYS A 173 -9.43 -3.26 12.44
C LYS A 173 -10.93 -3.36 12.71
N ALA A 174 -11.72 -2.43 12.19
CA ALA A 174 -13.17 -2.47 12.24
C ALA A 174 -13.81 -1.61 11.14
N PHE A 175 -15.09 -1.89 10.88
CA PHE A 175 -16.00 -1.09 10.07
C PHE A 175 -17.17 -0.63 10.91
N TYR A 176 -17.42 0.69 10.96
CA TYR A 176 -18.50 1.27 11.74
C TYR A 176 -19.66 1.72 10.85
N VAL A 177 -20.87 1.32 11.24
CA VAL A 177 -22.13 1.88 10.72
C VAL A 177 -22.60 2.92 11.72
N VAL A 178 -22.59 4.19 11.33
CA VAL A 178 -22.90 5.31 12.22
C VAL A 178 -24.27 5.89 11.93
N THR A 179 -25.22 5.73 12.86
CA THR A 179 -26.58 6.25 12.73
C THR A 179 -27.24 6.47 14.09
N PRO A 180 -27.86 7.64 14.36
CA PRO A 180 -28.55 7.89 15.62
C PRO A 180 -29.94 7.22 15.68
N VAL A 181 -30.47 6.70 14.55
CA VAL A 181 -31.80 6.14 14.46
C VAL A 181 -31.83 4.71 14.97
N LYS A 182 -32.46 4.48 16.13
CA LYS A 182 -32.49 3.18 16.82
C LYS A 182 -33.05 2.04 15.96
N ALA A 183 -34.02 2.32 15.07
CA ALA A 183 -34.56 1.32 14.16
C ALA A 183 -33.50 0.84 13.14
N LEU A 184 -32.68 1.76 12.62
CA LEU A 184 -31.59 1.44 11.68
C LEU A 184 -30.43 0.70 12.39
N GLN A 185 -30.14 1.06 13.63
CA GLN A 185 -29.18 0.33 14.46
C GLN A 185 -29.62 -1.11 14.67
N LYS A 186 -30.90 -1.33 15.08
CA LYS A 186 -31.45 -2.67 15.25
C LYS A 186 -31.40 -3.48 13.96
N LEU A 187 -31.70 -2.85 12.82
CA LEU A 187 -31.61 -3.50 11.52
C LEU A 187 -30.17 -3.92 11.21
N SER A 188 -29.21 -3.02 11.40
CA SER A 188 -27.78 -3.29 11.17
C SER A 188 -27.26 -4.42 12.06
N LEU A 189 -27.58 -4.38 13.36
CA LEU A 189 -27.22 -5.43 14.30
C LEU A 189 -27.85 -6.78 13.93
N LYS A 190 -29.12 -6.80 13.49
CA LYS A 190 -29.76 -8.03 13.04
C LYS A 190 -29.10 -8.62 11.80
N ILE A 191 -28.63 -7.77 10.87
CA ILE A 191 -27.87 -8.21 9.69
C ILE A 191 -26.55 -8.83 10.13
N ILE A 192 -25.81 -8.17 11.00
CA ILE A 192 -24.51 -8.63 11.51
C ILE A 192 -24.68 -9.97 12.26
N ASP A 193 -25.61 -10.03 13.22
CA ASP A 193 -25.88 -11.21 14.03
C ASP A 193 -26.28 -12.44 13.18
N HIS A 194 -27.07 -12.24 12.12
CA HIS A 194 -27.43 -13.32 11.20
C HIS A 194 -26.19 -14.02 10.60
N TRP A 195 -25.11 -13.28 10.38
CA TRP A 195 -23.89 -13.80 9.80
C TRP A 195 -22.84 -14.21 10.85
N GLU A 196 -22.93 -13.74 12.07
CA GLU A 196 -22.04 -14.14 13.17
C GLU A 196 -22.52 -15.40 13.88
N THR A 197 -23.81 -15.46 14.21
CA THR A 197 -24.39 -16.51 15.06
C THR A 197 -25.54 -17.28 14.41
N GLY A 198 -26.16 -16.72 13.34
CA GLY A 198 -27.27 -17.32 12.63
C GLY A 198 -26.88 -18.32 11.55
N TYR A 199 -27.85 -18.81 10.78
CA TYR A 199 -27.69 -19.75 9.67
C TYR A 199 -26.63 -19.30 8.64
N GLY A 200 -26.49 -18.00 8.42
CA GLY A 200 -25.45 -17.45 7.52
C GLY A 200 -24.04 -17.78 7.95
N ALA A 201 -23.78 -17.92 9.24
CA ALA A 201 -22.46 -18.23 9.79
C ALA A 201 -21.97 -19.64 9.41
N GLU A 202 -22.88 -20.59 9.29
CA GLU A 202 -22.58 -21.97 8.87
C GLU A 202 -22.48 -22.07 7.34
N TYR A 203 -23.26 -21.26 6.63
CA TYR A 203 -23.32 -21.29 5.16
C TYR A 203 -22.08 -20.69 4.49
N ASN A 204 -21.46 -19.63 5.08
CA ASN A 204 -20.33 -18.93 4.48
C ASN A 204 -19.37 -18.35 5.54
N GLU A 205 -18.35 -19.11 5.91
CA GLU A 205 -17.36 -18.76 6.93
C GLU A 205 -16.59 -17.48 6.60
N THR A 206 -16.20 -17.26 5.33
CA THR A 206 -15.47 -16.05 4.94
C THR A 206 -16.31 -14.79 5.08
N ARG A 207 -17.63 -14.89 4.90
CA ARG A 207 -18.55 -13.78 5.12
C ARG A 207 -18.77 -13.52 6.62
N LYS A 208 -18.83 -14.56 7.44
CA LYS A 208 -18.81 -14.45 8.89
C LYS A 208 -17.63 -13.65 9.38
N GLU A 209 -16.42 -14.02 8.93
CA GLU A 209 -15.20 -13.30 9.28
C GLU A 209 -15.22 -11.81 8.88
N ALA A 210 -15.81 -11.49 7.74
CA ALA A 210 -15.91 -10.10 7.29
C ALA A 210 -16.88 -9.31 8.14
N LEU A 211 -18.07 -9.86 8.43
CA LEU A 211 -19.12 -9.18 9.22
C LEU A 211 -18.73 -9.03 10.70
N ALA A 212 -17.86 -9.88 11.23
CA ALA A 212 -17.28 -9.73 12.57
C ALA A 212 -16.45 -8.44 12.76
N LEU A 213 -16.08 -7.75 11.67
CA LEU A 213 -15.46 -6.42 11.74
C LEU A 213 -16.49 -5.29 11.87
N ALA A 214 -17.77 -5.56 11.61
CA ALA A 214 -18.80 -4.53 11.58
C ALA A 214 -19.29 -4.19 12.99
N ARG A 215 -19.33 -2.90 13.31
CA ARG A 215 -19.81 -2.34 14.58
C ARG A 215 -20.86 -1.27 14.30
N VAL A 216 -21.74 -1.00 15.24
CA VAL A 216 -22.78 0.01 15.12
C VAL A 216 -22.64 1.02 16.24
N THR A 217 -22.59 2.32 15.89
CA THR A 217 -22.50 3.42 16.84
C THR A 217 -23.57 4.47 16.58
N ASP A 218 -23.91 5.27 17.59
CA ASP A 218 -24.92 6.32 17.49
C ASP A 218 -24.37 7.52 16.69
N THR A 219 -23.14 7.94 17.03
CA THR A 219 -22.50 9.15 16.50
C THR A 219 -21.04 8.91 16.06
N LEU A 220 -20.48 9.87 15.33
CA LEU A 220 -19.05 9.88 15.02
C LEU A 220 -18.20 9.96 16.31
N ASP A 221 -18.66 10.72 17.31
CA ASP A 221 -17.93 10.84 18.58
C ASP A 221 -17.88 9.52 19.35
N ASP A 222 -18.97 8.75 19.35
CA ASP A 222 -18.98 7.41 19.93
C ASP A 222 -18.01 6.47 19.21
N THR A 223 -17.92 6.59 17.88
CA THR A 223 -16.96 5.84 17.07
C THR A 223 -15.50 6.19 17.44
N ILE A 224 -15.20 7.48 17.57
CA ILE A 224 -13.88 7.98 17.98
C ILE A 224 -13.52 7.47 19.38
N ILE A 225 -14.45 7.53 20.33
CA ILE A 225 -14.28 7.04 21.71
C ILE A 225 -14.03 5.53 21.73
N ASP A 226 -14.74 4.76 20.93
CA ASP A 226 -14.55 3.30 20.84
C ASP A 226 -13.15 2.95 20.35
N ILE A 227 -12.66 3.64 19.30
CA ILE A 227 -11.31 3.47 18.77
C ILE A 227 -10.25 3.94 19.80
N GLU A 228 -10.48 5.06 20.46
CA GLU A 228 -9.58 5.58 21.49
C GLU A 228 -9.42 4.59 22.66
N ARG A 229 -10.51 3.93 23.09
CA ARG A 229 -10.46 2.87 24.11
C ARG A 229 -9.65 1.66 23.65
N GLU A 230 -9.77 1.27 22.38
CA GLU A 230 -9.04 0.13 21.82
C GLU A 230 -7.56 0.43 21.60
N CYS A 231 -7.21 1.64 21.17
CA CYS A 231 -5.86 2.03 20.75
C CYS A 231 -5.05 2.81 21.78
N GLY A 232 -5.71 3.40 22.79
CA GLY A 232 -5.09 4.29 23.77
C GLY A 232 -4.88 5.73 23.27
N GLU A 233 -5.27 6.04 22.02
CA GLU A 233 -5.17 7.38 21.43
C GLU A 233 -6.29 7.61 20.39
N LYS A 234 -6.64 8.89 20.16
CA LYS A 234 -7.68 9.27 19.21
C LYS A 234 -7.22 9.00 17.77
N PRO A 235 -8.15 8.50 16.91
CA PRO A 235 -7.83 8.30 15.51
C PRO A 235 -7.71 9.65 14.78
N ARG A 236 -6.79 9.73 13.82
CA ARG A 236 -6.77 10.80 12.82
C ARG A 236 -7.85 10.56 11.79
N LEU A 237 -8.61 11.60 11.46
CA LEU A 237 -9.76 11.51 10.59
C LEU A 237 -9.36 11.76 9.12
N ILE A 238 -9.64 10.81 8.24
CA ILE A 238 -9.51 10.92 6.80
C ILE A 238 -10.91 11.02 6.21
N VAL A 239 -11.32 12.21 5.80
CA VAL A 239 -12.64 12.42 5.20
C VAL A 239 -12.59 12.23 3.70
N THR A 240 -13.59 11.56 3.15
CA THR A 240 -13.75 11.35 1.71
C THR A 240 -14.85 12.23 1.14
N SER A 241 -14.67 12.71 -0.08
CA SER A 241 -15.66 13.52 -0.79
C SER A 241 -15.50 13.40 -2.30
N ALA A 242 -16.61 13.29 -3.03
CA ALA A 242 -16.62 13.37 -4.48
C ALA A 242 -16.44 14.81 -5.01
N ARG A 243 -16.61 15.83 -4.15
CA ARG A 243 -16.47 17.24 -4.54
C ARG A 243 -15.00 17.62 -4.65
N LYS A 244 -14.66 18.39 -5.69
CA LYS A 244 -13.35 19.07 -5.79
C LYS A 244 -13.27 20.18 -4.75
N GLY A 245 -12.07 20.53 -4.33
CA GLY A 245 -11.86 21.60 -3.36
C GLY A 245 -10.37 21.81 -3.07
N GLU A 246 -10.07 22.88 -2.37
CA GLU A 246 -8.71 23.16 -1.88
C GLU A 246 -8.33 22.22 -0.73
N ARG A 247 -7.02 22.09 -0.45
CA ARG A 247 -6.44 21.28 0.65
C ARG A 247 -6.81 19.79 0.61
N ARG A 248 -6.71 19.18 -0.58
CA ARG A 248 -6.88 17.74 -0.75
C ARG A 248 -5.54 17.03 -0.64
N SER A 249 -5.51 15.95 0.15
CA SER A 249 -4.37 15.03 0.19
C SER A 249 -4.52 14.00 -0.93
N SER A 250 -3.44 13.76 -1.66
CA SER A 250 -3.42 12.74 -2.70
C SER A 250 -3.41 11.33 -2.09
N PHE A 251 -3.83 10.33 -2.88
CA PHE A 251 -3.73 8.92 -2.46
C PHE A 251 -2.28 8.53 -2.14
N THR A 252 -1.32 9.01 -2.92
CA THR A 252 0.12 8.73 -2.70
C THR A 252 0.62 9.32 -1.39
N GLU A 253 0.26 10.57 -1.08
CA GLU A 253 0.61 11.22 0.18
C GLU A 253 0.04 10.45 1.38
N LEU A 254 -1.26 10.15 1.37
CA LEU A 254 -1.90 9.40 2.46
C LEU A 254 -1.39 7.96 2.58
N LYS A 255 -1.09 7.29 1.46
CA LYS A 255 -0.44 5.96 1.48
C LYS A 255 0.89 6.00 2.25
N ASN A 256 1.69 7.05 2.07
CA ASN A 256 2.94 7.24 2.80
C ASN A 256 2.71 7.55 4.28
N VAL A 257 1.74 8.42 4.60
CA VAL A 257 1.36 8.74 5.99
C VAL A 257 0.90 7.49 6.74
N LEU A 258 0.06 6.65 6.13
CA LEU A 258 -0.44 5.41 6.72
C LEU A 258 0.68 4.38 6.96
N ARG A 259 1.71 4.35 6.12
CA ARG A 259 2.85 3.43 6.27
C ARG A 259 3.77 3.79 7.44
N VAL A 260 4.00 5.06 7.66
CA VAL A 260 4.93 5.56 8.68
C VAL A 260 4.21 5.81 10.01
N GLY A 261 2.90 6.05 9.99
CA GLY A 261 2.12 6.45 11.14
C GLY A 261 1.91 5.31 12.14
N ALA A 262 2.27 5.56 13.41
CA ALA A 262 1.94 4.69 14.54
C ALA A 262 0.51 4.93 15.07
N SER A 263 -0.09 6.09 14.76
CA SER A 263 -1.43 6.48 15.22
C SER A 263 -2.55 5.71 14.50
N PRO A 264 -3.71 5.51 15.12
CA PRO A 264 -4.88 4.99 14.45
C PRO A 264 -5.46 6.01 13.47
N PHE A 265 -6.04 5.53 12.38
CA PHE A 265 -6.72 6.34 11.36
C PHE A 265 -8.14 5.86 11.17
N LEU A 266 -9.07 6.79 10.92
CA LEU A 266 -10.47 6.51 10.63
C LEU A 266 -10.86 7.16 9.30
N VAL A 267 -11.14 6.33 8.29
CA VAL A 267 -11.68 6.79 7.00
C VAL A 267 -13.18 6.99 7.12
N LEU A 268 -13.66 8.20 6.83
CA LEU A 268 -15.05 8.57 6.88
C LEU A 268 -15.68 8.58 5.49
N LEU A 269 -16.67 7.75 5.29
CA LEU A 269 -17.51 7.69 4.10
C LEU A 269 -18.88 8.31 4.41
N GLY A 270 -19.34 9.18 3.54
CA GLY A 270 -20.69 9.75 3.59
C GLY A 270 -21.65 9.03 2.66
N THR A 271 -22.92 9.04 3.02
CA THR A 271 -24.03 8.64 2.15
C THR A 271 -24.77 9.88 1.61
N GLY A 272 -25.82 9.68 0.84
CA GLY A 272 -26.62 10.77 0.27
C GLY A 272 -25.79 11.70 -0.63
N TRP A 273 -25.78 12.99 -0.30
CA TRP A 273 -25.05 14.03 -1.05
C TRP A 273 -23.71 14.41 -0.39
N GLY A 274 -23.22 13.56 0.50
CA GLY A 274 -21.92 13.65 1.15
C GLY A 274 -21.97 14.13 2.58
N LEU A 275 -20.82 14.12 3.22
CA LEU A 275 -20.62 14.55 4.60
C LEU A 275 -20.82 16.05 4.74
N THR A 276 -21.26 16.48 5.94
CA THR A 276 -21.47 17.90 6.23
C THR A 276 -20.15 18.65 6.40
N ASP A 277 -20.20 19.97 6.21
CA ASP A 277 -19.02 20.83 6.38
C ASP A 277 -18.48 20.77 7.82
N GLU A 278 -19.34 20.51 8.81
CA GLU A 278 -18.93 20.28 10.20
C GLU A 278 -18.01 19.05 10.31
N VAL A 279 -18.36 17.94 9.65
CA VAL A 279 -17.53 16.74 9.62
C VAL A 279 -16.23 16.99 8.86
N LEU A 280 -16.29 17.72 7.74
CA LEU A 280 -15.09 18.10 6.98
C LEU A 280 -14.15 18.97 7.81
N ALA A 281 -14.67 19.91 8.58
CA ALA A 281 -13.86 20.80 9.43
C ALA A 281 -13.10 20.07 10.55
N ARG A 282 -13.59 18.90 10.97
CA ARG A 282 -12.95 18.05 12.00
C ARG A 282 -11.86 17.14 11.46
N SER A 283 -11.66 17.10 10.13
CA SER A 283 -10.71 16.17 9.50
C SER A 283 -9.26 16.61 9.63
N ASP A 284 -8.37 15.64 9.83
CA ASP A 284 -6.93 15.83 9.70
C ASP A 284 -6.51 15.82 8.22
N TYR A 285 -7.21 15.02 7.42
CA TYR A 285 -6.98 14.88 5.98
C TYR A 285 -8.29 14.83 5.21
N ILE A 286 -8.32 15.49 4.06
CA ILE A 286 -9.43 15.38 3.11
C ILE A 286 -8.88 14.74 1.84
N LEU A 287 -9.30 13.50 1.57
CA LEU A 287 -8.83 12.73 0.44
C LEU A 287 -9.31 13.35 -0.89
N GLU A 288 -8.43 13.35 -1.89
CA GLU A 288 -8.80 13.73 -3.25
C GLU A 288 -9.91 12.83 -3.81
N PRO A 289 -10.80 13.34 -4.69
CA PRO A 289 -11.87 12.55 -5.26
C PRO A 289 -11.33 11.44 -6.18
N ILE A 290 -12.11 10.36 -6.32
CA ILE A 290 -11.86 9.33 -7.32
C ILE A 290 -12.27 9.89 -8.68
N GLU A 291 -11.32 10.02 -9.60
CA GLU A 291 -11.59 10.49 -10.96
C GLU A 291 -11.31 9.39 -11.99
N GLY A 292 -12.24 9.18 -12.91
CA GLY A 292 -12.13 8.24 -14.03
C GLY A 292 -11.82 8.91 -15.37
N GLY A 293 -11.50 10.23 -15.37
CA GLY A 293 -11.22 10.98 -16.59
C GLY A 293 -12.45 11.33 -17.46
N THR A 294 -13.67 11.01 -17.04
CA THR A 294 -14.91 11.22 -17.81
C THR A 294 -15.75 12.40 -17.34
N GLY A 295 -15.38 13.07 -16.28
CA GLY A 295 -16.21 14.10 -15.62
C GLY A 295 -17.35 13.54 -14.77
N TYR A 296 -17.60 12.23 -14.76
CA TYR A 296 -18.54 11.54 -13.90
C TYR A 296 -17.81 10.85 -12.76
N ASN A 297 -18.14 11.18 -11.51
CA ASN A 297 -17.50 10.61 -10.31
C ASN A 297 -18.50 10.19 -9.21
N HIS A 298 -19.77 9.99 -9.55
CA HIS A 298 -20.83 9.56 -8.61
C HIS A 298 -20.83 8.03 -8.46
N LEU A 299 -19.87 7.51 -7.72
CA LEU A 299 -19.80 6.09 -7.37
C LEU A 299 -20.76 5.77 -6.22
N SER A 300 -21.26 4.52 -6.16
CA SER A 300 -21.87 4.02 -4.93
C SER A 300 -20.84 4.03 -3.80
N VAL A 301 -21.28 4.26 -2.56
CA VAL A 301 -20.36 4.34 -1.40
C VAL A 301 -19.54 3.07 -1.23
N ARG A 302 -20.08 1.88 -1.49
CA ARG A 302 -19.36 0.61 -1.41
C ARG A 302 -18.29 0.47 -2.50
N SER A 303 -18.55 0.96 -3.72
CA SER A 303 -17.55 1.00 -4.79
C SER A 303 -16.43 1.99 -4.46
N ALA A 304 -16.79 3.17 -3.95
CA ALA A 304 -15.82 4.14 -3.49
C ALA A 304 -14.95 3.58 -2.35
N ALA A 305 -15.55 2.90 -1.37
CA ALA A 305 -14.82 2.25 -0.29
C ALA A 305 -13.77 1.26 -0.81
N ALA A 306 -14.15 0.37 -1.73
CA ALA A 306 -13.24 -0.62 -2.31
C ALA A 306 -12.06 0.05 -3.04
N ILE A 307 -12.34 1.05 -3.89
CA ILE A 307 -11.29 1.77 -4.64
C ILE A 307 -10.37 2.56 -3.71
N ILE A 308 -10.93 3.23 -2.68
CA ILE A 308 -10.14 3.99 -1.71
C ILE A 308 -9.20 3.05 -0.96
N LEU A 309 -9.71 1.93 -0.45
CA LEU A 309 -8.91 0.95 0.27
C LEU A 309 -7.82 0.33 -0.62
N ASP A 310 -8.15 0.02 -1.88
CA ASP A 310 -7.19 -0.49 -2.85
C ASP A 310 -6.05 0.50 -3.11
N ARG A 311 -6.38 1.76 -3.37
CA ARG A 311 -5.38 2.81 -3.61
C ARG A 311 -4.52 3.13 -2.39
N LEU A 312 -5.08 3.06 -1.17
CA LEU A 312 -4.34 3.35 0.07
C LEU A 312 -3.52 2.16 0.57
N LEU A 313 -4.00 0.92 0.41
CA LEU A 313 -3.42 -0.28 1.01
C LEU A 313 -3.01 -1.34 0.00
N GLY A 314 -3.45 -1.24 -1.24
CA GLY A 314 -3.13 -2.19 -2.30
C GLY A 314 -1.62 -2.27 -2.58
N THR A 315 -1.18 -3.43 -3.05
CA THR A 315 0.23 -3.78 -3.29
C THR A 315 0.75 -3.36 -4.67
N ASN A 316 -0.10 -2.75 -5.51
CA ASN A 316 0.26 -2.28 -6.86
C ASN A 316 0.84 -0.87 -6.84
#